data_5457d571bf0867c79a95170d2b1b9c12
#
_entry.id   5457d571bf0867c79a95170d2b1b9c12
#
_cell.length_a   1.000
_cell.length_b   1.000
_cell.length_c   1.000
_cell.angle_alpha   90.00
_cell.angle_beta   90.00
_cell.angle_gamma   90.00
#
_symmetry.space_group_name_H-M   'P 1'
#
loop_
_entity.id
_entity.type
_entity.pdbx_description
1 polymer ?
#
loop_
_entity_poly.entity_id
_entity_poly.type
_entity_poly.pdbx_seq_one_letter_code
_entity_poly.pdbx_strand_id
1 'polypeptide(L)'
;MRKYATVSCNDPKRPTIRLNIGGKLLQVLKVQPTALNLRGPLGSEHNGEFTVSKGTDLDITVIGATAQKKQVSVGEIREVEAGKSYAIEVYAPSALVPGMVRDALTVEAMCSDGKVRTTVIQVTIDHQAPITMIPRGNVVFQRRDTARLGSPGAAPVRRDLQLMGTDPKTPFTITGIEVMDAPEGLFKISQRTIQPGQRYVVSIEVTEQRKERSIRGQLKIKTDHPDMPEVAARIYAQFGAAAALPTPRPNPGTQNRPKQGSSPVKLDKRPIPQTKPVPAPKVKPAG
;
A
#
# COMPACT_ATOMS: atom_id res chain seq x y z
N MET A 1 17.30 -16.79 -13.72
CA MET A 1 16.61 -17.62 -12.69
C MET A 1 17.59 -18.71 -12.26
N ARG A 2 17.69 -18.98 -10.96
CA ARG A 2 18.51 -20.10 -10.42
C ARG A 2 17.58 -21.00 -9.63
N LYS A 3 17.60 -22.29 -9.91
CA LYS A 3 16.91 -23.34 -9.15
C LYS A 3 17.91 -24.41 -8.79
N TYR A 4 17.60 -25.23 -7.80
CA TYR A 4 18.41 -26.38 -7.44
C TYR A 4 17.52 -27.62 -7.29
N ALA A 5 18.10 -28.76 -7.58
CA ALA A 5 17.55 -30.07 -7.29
C ALA A 5 18.51 -30.82 -6.37
N THR A 6 17.98 -31.48 -5.37
CA THR A 6 18.76 -32.33 -4.47
C THR A 6 18.54 -33.79 -4.92
N VAL A 7 19.63 -34.48 -5.23
CA VAL A 7 19.63 -35.88 -5.64
C VAL A 7 20.22 -36.68 -4.50
N SER A 8 19.48 -37.67 -4.03
CA SER A 8 19.97 -38.63 -3.06
C SER A 8 20.50 -39.88 -3.78
N CYS A 9 21.67 -40.34 -3.40
CA CYS A 9 22.30 -41.51 -3.98
C CYS A 9 22.84 -42.42 -2.88
N ASN A 10 23.24 -43.62 -3.25
CA ASN A 10 23.77 -44.64 -2.36
C ASN A 10 25.28 -44.54 -2.08
N ASP A 11 25.93 -43.47 -2.50
CA ASP A 11 27.33 -43.20 -2.21
C ASP A 11 27.51 -42.91 -0.71
N PRO A 12 28.22 -43.69 0.06
CA PRO A 12 28.41 -43.49 1.51
C PRO A 12 29.21 -42.24 1.83
N LYS A 13 30.00 -41.72 0.90
CA LYS A 13 30.78 -40.49 1.09
C LYS A 13 30.04 -39.24 0.70
N ARG A 14 29.08 -39.35 -0.23
CA ARG A 14 28.26 -38.23 -0.73
C ARG A 14 26.82 -38.65 -0.97
N PRO A 15 26.07 -38.93 0.08
CA PRO A 15 24.68 -39.46 -0.05
C PRO A 15 23.74 -38.43 -0.68
N THR A 16 24.15 -37.18 -0.75
CA THR A 16 23.33 -36.09 -1.31
C THR A 16 24.17 -35.15 -2.20
N ILE A 17 23.71 -34.95 -3.41
CA ILE A 17 24.33 -34.05 -4.39
C ILE A 17 23.32 -32.95 -4.72
N ARG A 18 23.76 -31.68 -4.65
CA ARG A 18 22.97 -30.53 -5.04
C ARG A 18 23.33 -30.11 -6.46
N LEU A 19 22.38 -30.24 -7.38
CA LEU A 19 22.49 -29.78 -8.75
C LEU A 19 21.94 -28.36 -8.83
N ASN A 20 22.76 -27.41 -9.32
CA ASN A 20 22.33 -26.05 -9.56
C ASN A 20 21.97 -25.88 -11.04
N ILE A 21 20.73 -25.47 -11.30
CA ILE A 21 20.23 -25.20 -12.64
C ILE A 21 20.12 -23.68 -12.78
N GLY A 22 20.89 -23.10 -13.70
CA GLY A 22 20.84 -21.69 -14.06
C GLY A 22 20.34 -21.49 -15.45
N GLY A 23 19.49 -20.49 -15.68
CA GLY A 23 19.02 -20.10 -16.99
C GLY A 23 18.65 -18.62 -17.07
N LYS A 24 18.83 -18.03 -18.24
CA LYS A 24 18.34 -16.70 -18.58
C LYS A 24 16.98 -16.84 -19.24
N LEU A 25 15.93 -16.28 -18.58
CA LEU A 25 14.61 -16.18 -19.20
C LEU A 25 14.62 -14.96 -20.13
N LEU A 26 14.35 -15.19 -21.39
CA LEU A 26 14.14 -14.13 -22.36
C LEU A 26 12.63 -13.85 -22.44
N GLN A 27 12.26 -12.63 -22.15
CA GLN A 27 10.89 -12.16 -22.30
C GLN A 27 10.69 -11.73 -23.74
N VAL A 28 9.90 -12.48 -24.50
CA VAL A 28 9.67 -12.21 -25.92
C VAL A 28 8.79 -10.97 -26.12
N LEU A 29 7.76 -10.82 -25.30
CA LEU A 29 6.86 -9.65 -25.30
C LEU A 29 7.10 -8.83 -24.02
N LYS A 30 7.41 -7.56 -24.17
CA LYS A 30 7.52 -6.59 -23.09
C LYS A 30 6.29 -5.70 -23.06
N VAL A 31 5.78 -5.41 -21.88
CA VAL A 31 4.62 -4.52 -21.69
C VAL A 31 5.03 -3.34 -20.84
N GLN A 32 4.64 -2.13 -21.26
CA GLN A 32 4.93 -0.90 -20.54
C GLN A 32 3.73 0.07 -20.58
N PRO A 33 3.23 0.50 -19.42
CA PRO A 33 3.62 0.08 -18.08
C PRO A 33 3.28 -1.40 -17.80
N THR A 34 3.90 -2.00 -16.80
CA THR A 34 3.66 -3.41 -16.42
C THR A 34 2.29 -3.64 -15.77
N ALA A 35 1.65 -2.57 -15.33
CA ALA A 35 0.28 -2.55 -14.84
C ALA A 35 -0.38 -1.22 -15.22
N LEU A 36 -1.63 -1.26 -15.64
CA LEU A 36 -2.41 -0.10 -16.02
C LEU A 36 -3.33 0.30 -14.88
N ASN A 37 -3.26 1.58 -14.46
CA ASN A 37 -4.13 2.12 -13.44
C ASN A 37 -5.02 3.21 -14.05
N LEU A 38 -6.30 2.89 -14.22
CA LEU A 38 -7.33 3.80 -14.69
C LEU A 38 -8.00 4.43 -13.48
N ARG A 39 -7.91 5.74 -13.35
CA ARG A 39 -8.45 6.46 -12.19
C ARG A 39 -9.20 7.70 -12.66
N GLY A 40 -10.36 7.92 -12.07
CA GLY A 40 -11.13 9.13 -12.34
C GLY A 40 -12.41 9.22 -11.53
N PRO A 41 -13.17 10.30 -11.72
CA PRO A 41 -14.40 10.55 -10.98
C PRO A 41 -15.48 9.51 -11.30
N LEU A 42 -16.34 9.29 -10.33
CA LEU A 42 -17.54 8.47 -10.48
C LEU A 42 -18.42 9.03 -11.61
N GLY A 43 -19.11 8.16 -12.35
CA GLY A 43 -19.98 8.54 -13.46
C GLY A 43 -19.27 8.83 -14.79
N SER A 44 -17.93 8.85 -14.79
CA SER A 44 -17.13 9.05 -16.00
C SER A 44 -16.50 7.78 -16.50
N GLU A 45 -16.28 7.69 -17.80
CA GLU A 45 -15.44 6.67 -18.41
C GLU A 45 -13.97 7.01 -18.18
N HIS A 46 -13.14 5.99 -18.01
CA HIS A 46 -11.70 6.16 -17.84
C HIS A 46 -10.98 5.41 -18.95
N ASN A 47 -9.99 6.05 -19.53
CA ASN A 47 -9.17 5.47 -20.57
C ASN A 47 -7.70 5.48 -20.18
N GLY A 48 -6.94 4.65 -20.86
CA GLY A 48 -5.49 4.58 -20.74
C GLY A 48 -4.90 3.78 -21.88
N GLU A 49 -3.60 3.86 -22.01
CA GLU A 49 -2.85 3.19 -23.07
C GLU A 49 -1.68 2.44 -22.46
N PHE A 50 -1.33 1.31 -23.07
CA PHE A 50 -0.09 0.61 -22.79
C PHE A 50 0.56 0.13 -24.08
N THR A 51 1.87 -0.04 -24.04
CA THR A 51 2.65 -0.48 -25.19
C THR A 51 3.11 -1.91 -25.01
N VAL A 52 2.94 -2.72 -26.05
CA VAL A 52 3.55 -4.04 -26.18
C VAL A 52 4.70 -3.94 -27.16
N SER A 53 5.89 -4.35 -26.77
CA SER A 53 7.08 -4.30 -27.59
C SER A 53 7.82 -5.64 -27.61
N LYS A 54 8.60 -5.88 -28.66
CA LYS A 54 9.46 -7.05 -28.72
C LYS A 54 10.58 -6.98 -27.67
N GLY A 55 10.85 -8.11 -27.04
CA GLY A 55 11.92 -8.25 -26.06
C GLY A 55 13.10 -9.07 -26.57
N THR A 56 13.00 -9.59 -27.80
CA THR A 56 14.00 -10.38 -28.52
C THR A 56 14.13 -9.85 -29.95
N ASP A 57 14.95 -10.48 -30.77
CA ASP A 57 15.12 -10.12 -32.19
C ASP A 57 13.93 -10.54 -33.09
N LEU A 58 12.96 -11.27 -32.53
CA LEU A 58 11.76 -11.67 -33.26
C LEU A 58 10.85 -10.46 -33.46
N ASP A 59 10.42 -10.22 -34.69
CA ASP A 59 9.37 -9.25 -34.97
C ASP A 59 8.02 -9.77 -34.48
N ILE A 60 7.16 -8.86 -34.10
CA ILE A 60 5.84 -9.16 -33.51
C ILE A 60 4.73 -8.47 -34.31
N THR A 61 3.57 -9.12 -34.38
CA THR A 61 2.31 -8.53 -34.85
C THR A 61 1.24 -8.82 -33.81
N VAL A 62 0.70 -7.80 -33.17
CA VAL A 62 -0.41 -8.00 -32.22
C VAL A 62 -1.66 -8.38 -32.98
N ILE A 63 -2.23 -9.54 -32.68
CA ILE A 63 -3.43 -10.08 -33.30
C ILE A 63 -4.70 -9.86 -32.52
N GLY A 64 -4.57 -9.55 -31.21
CA GLY A 64 -5.71 -9.21 -30.37
C GLY A 64 -5.34 -8.98 -28.91
N ALA A 65 -6.30 -8.40 -28.21
CA ALA A 65 -6.26 -8.27 -26.75
C ALA A 65 -7.65 -8.55 -26.17
N THR A 66 -7.72 -9.29 -25.07
CA THR A 66 -9.00 -9.71 -24.46
C THR A 66 -8.99 -9.50 -22.96
N ALA A 67 -10.07 -8.88 -22.44
CA ALA A 67 -10.29 -8.70 -21.01
C ALA A 67 -10.81 -9.99 -20.37
N GLN A 68 -10.19 -10.46 -19.28
CA GLN A 68 -10.54 -11.72 -18.64
C GLN A 68 -11.89 -11.66 -17.92
N LYS A 69 -12.20 -10.53 -17.28
CA LYS A 69 -13.44 -10.33 -16.49
C LYS A 69 -14.43 -9.38 -17.18
N LYS A 70 -14.11 -8.88 -18.37
CA LYS A 70 -14.94 -7.92 -19.11
C LYS A 70 -15.26 -6.64 -18.34
N GLN A 71 -14.39 -6.25 -17.39
CA GLN A 71 -14.51 -4.99 -16.66
C GLN A 71 -13.92 -3.82 -17.44
N VAL A 72 -13.15 -4.10 -18.45
CA VAL A 72 -12.60 -3.14 -19.41
C VAL A 72 -12.87 -3.60 -20.84
N SER A 73 -12.91 -2.67 -21.76
CA SER A 73 -12.91 -2.92 -23.20
C SER A 73 -11.58 -2.52 -23.82
N VAL A 74 -11.20 -3.21 -24.86
CA VAL A 74 -10.03 -2.89 -25.66
C VAL A 74 -10.48 -1.98 -26.79
N GLY A 75 -9.80 -0.86 -26.97
CA GLY A 75 -10.00 0.07 -28.06
C GLY A 75 -9.10 -0.22 -29.26
N GLU A 76 -8.52 0.82 -29.79
CA GLU A 76 -7.63 0.72 -30.96
C GLU A 76 -6.32 0.01 -30.59
N ILE A 77 -5.87 -0.87 -31.48
CA ILE A 77 -4.54 -1.46 -31.48
C ILE A 77 -3.76 -0.83 -32.62
N ARG A 78 -2.83 0.06 -32.28
CA ARG A 78 -2.08 0.83 -33.26
C ARG A 78 -0.62 0.41 -33.29
N GLU A 79 -0.10 0.14 -34.48
CA GLU A 79 1.33 -0.10 -34.66
C GLU A 79 2.10 1.22 -34.50
N VAL A 80 3.04 1.26 -33.58
CA VAL A 80 3.89 2.44 -33.30
C VAL A 80 5.19 2.37 -34.09
N GLU A 81 5.80 1.18 -34.10
CA GLU A 81 7.01 0.89 -34.88
C GLU A 81 6.83 -0.48 -35.54
N ALA A 82 7.00 -0.51 -36.87
CA ALA A 82 6.72 -1.68 -37.70
C ALA A 82 7.43 -2.94 -37.18
N GLY A 83 6.65 -3.97 -36.87
CA GLY A 83 7.11 -5.26 -36.37
C GLY A 83 7.73 -5.24 -34.97
N LYS A 84 7.74 -4.07 -34.26
CA LYS A 84 8.47 -3.96 -33.00
C LYS A 84 7.61 -3.54 -31.81
N SER A 85 6.66 -2.61 -32.00
CA SER A 85 5.86 -2.10 -30.89
C SER A 85 4.46 -1.68 -31.32
N TYR A 86 3.49 -1.92 -30.42
CA TYR A 86 2.07 -1.63 -30.57
C TYR A 86 1.56 -0.90 -29.33
N ALA A 87 0.79 0.16 -29.55
CA ALA A 87 0.02 0.84 -28.51
C ALA A 87 -1.40 0.28 -28.51
N ILE A 88 -1.92 0.00 -27.32
CA ILE A 88 -3.24 -0.60 -27.12
C ILE A 88 -4.02 0.30 -26.17
N GLU A 89 -5.14 0.82 -26.63
CA GLU A 89 -6.05 1.61 -25.82
C GLU A 89 -6.98 0.72 -25.01
N VAL A 90 -7.29 1.17 -23.79
CA VAL A 90 -8.18 0.47 -22.84
C VAL A 90 -9.16 1.44 -22.26
N TYR A 91 -10.41 1.06 -22.24
CA TYR A 91 -11.53 1.83 -21.69
C TYR A 91 -12.16 1.09 -20.53
N ALA A 92 -12.37 1.78 -19.42
CA ALA A 92 -13.20 1.32 -18.33
C ALA A 92 -14.53 2.05 -18.38
N PRO A 93 -15.68 1.34 -18.29
CA PRO A 93 -17.00 1.97 -18.28
C PRO A 93 -17.18 2.82 -17.02
N SER A 94 -18.11 3.77 -17.10
CA SER A 94 -18.55 4.53 -15.95
C SER A 94 -19.16 3.63 -14.87
N ALA A 95 -19.01 3.99 -13.60
CA ALA A 95 -19.65 3.29 -12.49
C ALA A 95 -20.49 4.26 -11.66
N LEU A 96 -21.56 3.73 -11.03
CA LEU A 96 -22.43 4.48 -10.13
C LEU A 96 -22.03 4.38 -8.67
N VAL A 97 -21.13 3.44 -8.34
CA VAL A 97 -20.67 3.18 -6.98
C VAL A 97 -19.15 3.33 -6.94
N PRO A 98 -18.62 4.13 -6.01
CA PRO A 98 -17.18 4.27 -5.88
C PRO A 98 -16.53 2.96 -5.44
N GLY A 99 -15.37 2.68 -6.00
CA GLY A 99 -14.67 1.45 -5.67
C GLY A 99 -13.52 1.13 -6.60
N MET A 100 -12.77 0.11 -6.20
CA MET A 100 -11.64 -0.39 -6.98
C MET A 100 -12.00 -1.74 -7.59
N VAL A 101 -11.89 -1.83 -8.91
CA VAL A 101 -12.12 -3.05 -9.68
C VAL A 101 -10.80 -3.49 -10.31
N ARG A 102 -10.59 -4.80 -10.44
CA ARG A 102 -9.37 -5.37 -11.05
C ARG A 102 -9.75 -6.32 -12.17
N ASP A 103 -9.10 -6.13 -13.28
CA ASP A 103 -9.16 -7.01 -14.45
C ASP A 103 -7.76 -7.34 -14.94
N ALA A 104 -7.66 -8.22 -15.92
CA ALA A 104 -6.42 -8.52 -16.60
C ALA A 104 -6.70 -8.63 -18.10
N LEU A 105 -5.84 -8.02 -18.90
CA LEU A 105 -5.88 -8.13 -20.35
C LEU A 105 -4.84 -9.16 -20.80
N THR A 106 -5.29 -10.12 -21.58
CA THR A 106 -4.41 -11.05 -22.30
C THR A 106 -4.20 -10.50 -23.71
N VAL A 107 -2.95 -10.22 -24.05
CA VAL A 107 -2.56 -9.77 -25.39
C VAL A 107 -1.92 -10.93 -26.12
N GLU A 108 -2.34 -11.15 -27.36
CA GLU A 108 -1.83 -12.18 -28.25
C GLU A 108 -1.04 -11.53 -29.40
N ALA A 109 0.16 -12.03 -29.63
CA ALA A 109 1.01 -11.55 -30.72
C ALA A 109 1.59 -12.73 -31.51
N MET A 110 1.53 -12.64 -32.81
CA MET A 110 2.23 -13.50 -33.74
C MET A 110 3.68 -13.02 -33.82
N CYS A 111 4.62 -13.94 -33.67
CA CYS A 111 6.05 -13.66 -33.84
C CYS A 111 6.55 -14.14 -35.20
N SER A 112 7.65 -13.57 -35.67
CA SER A 112 8.26 -13.94 -36.99
C SER A 112 8.70 -15.40 -37.10
N ASP A 113 8.75 -16.14 -35.98
CA ASP A 113 8.97 -17.60 -35.98
C ASP A 113 7.68 -18.42 -36.18
N GLY A 114 6.56 -17.78 -36.53
CA GLY A 114 5.26 -18.41 -36.75
C GLY A 114 4.51 -18.84 -35.48
N LYS A 115 4.97 -18.49 -34.31
CA LYS A 115 4.33 -18.86 -33.04
C LYS A 115 3.57 -17.69 -32.41
N VAL A 116 2.35 -17.97 -31.97
CA VAL A 116 1.58 -17.04 -31.15
C VAL A 116 2.11 -17.06 -29.72
N ARG A 117 2.35 -15.90 -29.19
CA ARG A 117 2.75 -15.70 -27.79
C ARG A 117 1.79 -14.78 -27.09
N THR A 118 1.60 -15.01 -25.81
CA THR A 118 0.69 -14.23 -24.99
C THR A 118 1.44 -13.51 -23.88
N THR A 119 0.94 -12.36 -23.52
CA THR A 119 1.34 -11.63 -22.31
C THR A 119 0.12 -11.12 -21.59
N VAL A 120 0.23 -10.90 -20.27
CA VAL A 120 -0.89 -10.43 -19.44
C VAL A 120 -0.48 -9.15 -18.77
N ILE A 121 -1.36 -8.14 -18.86
CA ILE A 121 -1.26 -6.90 -18.09
C ILE A 121 -2.37 -6.82 -17.05
N GLN A 122 -2.03 -6.43 -15.83
CA GLN A 122 -3.01 -6.17 -14.78
C GLN A 122 -3.59 -4.76 -14.95
N VAL A 123 -4.92 -4.66 -14.91
CA VAL A 123 -5.64 -3.40 -14.97
C VAL A 123 -6.35 -3.18 -13.65
N THR A 124 -6.12 -2.02 -13.04
CA THR A 124 -6.84 -1.57 -11.85
C THR A 124 -7.65 -0.35 -12.22
N ILE A 125 -8.94 -0.38 -11.95
CA ILE A 125 -9.88 0.72 -12.17
C ILE A 125 -10.24 1.27 -10.80
N ASP A 126 -10.06 2.58 -10.57
CA ASP A 126 -10.39 3.27 -9.31
C ASP A 126 -11.43 4.35 -9.59
N HIS A 127 -12.71 3.99 -9.43
CA HIS A 127 -13.83 4.94 -9.52
C HIS A 127 -13.91 5.73 -8.23
N GLN A 128 -13.46 6.96 -8.28
CA GLN A 128 -13.34 7.82 -7.10
C GLN A 128 -14.65 8.52 -6.78
N ALA A 129 -15.04 8.47 -5.50
CA ALA A 129 -16.14 9.30 -5.03
C ALA A 129 -15.82 10.79 -5.25
N PRO A 130 -16.82 11.64 -5.50
CA PRO A 130 -16.64 13.08 -5.68
C PRO A 130 -15.87 13.73 -4.53
N ILE A 131 -16.12 13.27 -3.31
CA ILE A 131 -15.38 13.68 -2.11
C ILE A 131 -14.78 12.44 -1.46
N THR A 132 -13.48 12.45 -1.23
CA THR A 132 -12.76 11.39 -0.53
C THR A 132 -12.38 11.81 0.88
N MET A 133 -12.30 10.83 1.79
CA MET A 133 -11.92 11.06 3.20
C MET A 133 -10.63 10.34 3.57
N ILE A 134 -9.81 10.98 4.39
CA ILE A 134 -8.63 10.37 5.00
C ILE A 134 -8.66 10.64 6.52
N PRO A 135 -8.70 9.61 7.38
CA PRO A 135 -8.83 8.17 7.08
C PRO A 135 -10.19 7.82 6.46
N ARG A 136 -10.25 6.73 5.69
CA ARG A 136 -11.48 6.33 5.00
C ARG A 136 -12.55 5.88 5.99
N GLY A 137 -13.57 6.72 6.18
CA GLY A 137 -14.83 6.39 6.84
C GLY A 137 -14.79 6.01 8.33
N ASN A 138 -13.61 5.98 8.99
CA ASN A 138 -13.52 5.64 10.39
C ASN A 138 -12.54 6.55 11.15
N VAL A 139 -13.01 7.11 12.26
CA VAL A 139 -12.20 7.89 13.20
C VAL A 139 -12.14 7.11 14.52
N VAL A 140 -10.93 6.69 14.91
CA VAL A 140 -10.74 5.80 16.06
C VAL A 140 -9.93 6.51 17.14
N PHE A 141 -10.50 6.58 18.34
CA PHE A 141 -9.84 6.97 19.57
C PHE A 141 -9.48 5.71 20.36
N GLN A 142 -8.21 5.40 20.46
CA GLN A 142 -7.76 4.19 21.13
C GLN A 142 -7.76 4.39 22.66
N ARG A 143 -7.96 3.31 23.40
CA ARG A 143 -7.96 3.31 24.85
C ARG A 143 -6.72 3.96 25.48
N ARG A 144 -5.55 3.76 24.90
CA ARG A 144 -4.30 4.37 25.36
C ARG A 144 -4.29 5.90 25.26
N ASP A 145 -5.00 6.44 24.27
CA ASP A 145 -5.07 7.89 24.04
C ASP A 145 -6.06 8.53 25.02
N THR A 146 -7.24 7.93 25.18
CA THR A 146 -8.31 8.44 26.06
C THR A 146 -8.04 8.19 27.53
N ALA A 147 -7.20 7.22 27.90
CA ALA A 147 -6.83 6.96 29.29
C ALA A 147 -6.23 8.16 30.01
N ARG A 148 -5.62 9.08 29.28
CA ARG A 148 -5.03 10.31 29.79
C ARG A 148 -6.09 11.34 30.21
N LEU A 149 -7.28 11.28 29.63
CA LEU A 149 -8.36 12.25 29.88
C LEU A 149 -8.89 12.22 31.33
N GLY A 150 -8.61 11.16 32.09
CA GLY A 150 -8.93 11.09 33.52
C GLY A 150 -7.96 11.85 34.46
N SER A 151 -6.88 12.43 33.92
CA SER A 151 -5.88 13.14 34.70
C SER A 151 -6.18 14.65 34.75
N PRO A 152 -5.97 15.34 35.86
CA PRO A 152 -6.13 16.79 35.94
C PRO A 152 -5.23 17.51 34.93
N GLY A 153 -5.79 18.44 34.16
CA GLY A 153 -5.04 19.20 33.14
C GLY A 153 -4.71 18.40 31.84
N ALA A 154 -5.32 17.24 31.65
CA ALA A 154 -5.11 16.48 30.43
C ALA A 154 -5.62 17.26 29.21
N ALA A 155 -4.79 17.31 28.16
CA ALA A 155 -5.20 17.89 26.89
C ALA A 155 -6.22 17.00 26.19
N PRO A 156 -7.19 17.58 25.45
CA PRO A 156 -8.13 16.83 24.62
C PRO A 156 -7.42 15.89 23.64
N VAL A 157 -8.01 14.74 23.38
CA VAL A 157 -7.53 13.83 22.34
C VAL A 157 -8.19 14.20 21.04
N ARG A 158 -7.39 14.58 20.05
CA ARG A 158 -7.85 15.03 18.75
C ARG A 158 -7.56 14.01 17.66
N ARG A 159 -8.49 13.90 16.71
CA ARG A 159 -8.33 13.19 15.44
C ARG A 159 -8.83 14.08 14.32
N ASP A 160 -8.07 14.10 13.25
CA ASP A 160 -8.40 14.88 12.07
C ASP A 160 -8.90 13.96 10.95
N LEU A 161 -9.99 14.38 10.33
CA LEU A 161 -10.58 13.79 9.13
C LEU A 161 -10.42 14.80 8.01
N GLN A 162 -9.63 14.46 6.99
CA GLN A 162 -9.43 15.29 5.82
C GLN A 162 -10.43 14.92 4.74
N LEU A 163 -11.15 15.91 4.21
CA LEU A 163 -12.02 15.78 3.03
C LEU A 163 -11.32 16.43 1.84
N MET A 164 -11.35 15.75 0.70
CA MET A 164 -10.74 16.22 -0.55
C MET A 164 -11.68 15.98 -1.72
N GLY A 165 -11.92 17.02 -2.51
CA GLY A 165 -12.59 16.92 -3.80
C GLY A 165 -11.71 16.15 -4.79
N THR A 166 -12.33 15.28 -5.57
CA THR A 166 -11.63 14.48 -6.58
C THR A 166 -11.47 15.23 -7.88
N ASP A 167 -12.47 16.03 -8.26
CA ASP A 167 -12.46 16.86 -9.46
C ASP A 167 -12.28 18.35 -9.10
N PRO A 168 -11.20 19.00 -9.57
CA PRO A 168 -11.01 20.44 -9.36
C PRO A 168 -12.07 21.33 -10.00
N LYS A 169 -12.80 20.83 -11.00
CA LYS A 169 -13.84 21.59 -11.70
C LYS A 169 -15.16 21.64 -10.93
N THR A 170 -15.35 20.71 -9.99
CA THR A 170 -16.55 20.64 -9.15
C THR A 170 -16.17 20.93 -7.71
N PRO A 171 -16.05 22.22 -7.32
CA PRO A 171 -15.73 22.59 -5.96
C PRO A 171 -16.86 22.23 -5.00
N PHE A 172 -16.54 22.05 -3.72
CA PHE A 172 -17.53 21.84 -2.67
C PHE A 172 -17.21 22.66 -1.41
N THR A 173 -18.23 22.88 -0.57
CA THR A 173 -18.07 23.43 0.77
C THR A 173 -18.78 22.56 1.79
N ILE A 174 -18.32 22.60 3.04
CA ILE A 174 -19.02 21.95 4.15
C ILE A 174 -20.09 22.91 4.64
N THR A 175 -21.37 22.53 4.51
CA THR A 175 -22.53 23.32 4.92
C THR A 175 -23.02 23.00 6.34
N GLY A 176 -22.65 21.82 6.87
CA GLY A 176 -23.00 21.43 8.23
C GLY A 176 -22.30 20.15 8.68
N ILE A 177 -22.15 20.02 9.99
CA ILE A 177 -21.57 18.82 10.60
C ILE A 177 -22.41 18.43 11.81
N GLU A 178 -22.87 17.18 11.83
CA GLU A 178 -23.69 16.62 12.89
C GLU A 178 -23.05 15.34 13.43
N VAL A 179 -23.14 15.14 14.75
CA VAL A 179 -22.74 13.87 15.39
C VAL A 179 -24.01 13.18 15.85
N MET A 180 -24.19 11.95 15.39
CA MET A 180 -25.34 11.09 15.72
C MET A 180 -24.88 9.86 16.51
N ASP A 181 -25.81 9.23 17.21
CA ASP A 181 -25.60 7.97 17.94
C ASP A 181 -24.51 8.06 19.03
N ALA A 182 -24.24 9.26 19.56
CA ALA A 182 -23.27 9.48 20.63
C ALA A 182 -23.84 10.41 21.70
N PRO A 183 -23.38 10.31 22.96
CA PRO A 183 -23.75 11.25 24.02
C PRO A 183 -23.45 12.70 23.63
N GLU A 184 -24.38 13.57 23.92
CA GLU A 184 -24.24 15.00 23.64
C GLU A 184 -23.01 15.58 24.34
N GLY A 185 -22.28 16.46 23.65
CA GLY A 185 -21.10 17.13 24.17
C GLY A 185 -19.81 16.28 24.26
N LEU A 186 -19.88 14.96 24.02
CA LEU A 186 -18.70 14.09 24.08
C LEU A 186 -17.65 14.43 23.02
N PHE A 187 -18.11 14.68 21.81
CA PHE A 187 -17.27 15.01 20.68
C PHE A 187 -17.39 16.49 20.33
N LYS A 188 -16.31 17.23 20.52
CA LYS A 188 -16.22 18.61 20.06
C LYS A 188 -15.72 18.62 18.63
N ILE A 189 -16.49 19.23 17.73
CA ILE A 189 -16.17 19.28 16.32
C ILE A 189 -15.72 20.69 15.93
N SER A 190 -14.68 20.78 15.14
CA SER A 190 -14.25 22.00 14.47
C SER A 190 -13.84 21.71 13.04
N GLN A 191 -13.96 22.72 12.18
CA GLN A 191 -13.53 22.60 10.79
C GLN A 191 -12.50 23.67 10.44
N ARG A 192 -11.62 23.34 9.50
CA ARG A 192 -10.63 24.24 8.95
C ARG A 192 -10.52 24.03 7.46
N THR A 193 -10.54 25.11 6.69
CA THR A 193 -10.29 25.10 5.26
C THR A 193 -8.79 25.08 5.01
N ILE A 194 -8.32 24.12 4.22
CA ILE A 194 -6.94 24.06 3.73
C ILE A 194 -6.85 24.69 2.35
N GLN A 195 -7.80 24.32 1.49
CA GLN A 195 -7.93 24.86 0.14
C GLN A 195 -9.41 25.06 -0.14
N PRO A 196 -9.87 26.31 -0.33
CA PRO A 196 -11.28 26.59 -0.62
C PRO A 196 -11.76 25.80 -1.83
N GLY A 197 -12.95 25.22 -1.72
CA GLY A 197 -13.58 24.44 -2.76
C GLY A 197 -13.02 23.02 -2.94
N GLN A 198 -11.89 22.65 -2.31
CA GLN A 198 -11.20 21.40 -2.61
C GLN A 198 -10.79 20.59 -1.38
N ARG A 199 -10.34 21.25 -0.30
CA ARG A 199 -9.75 20.52 0.83
C ARG A 199 -10.12 21.14 2.18
N TYR A 200 -10.68 20.30 3.03
CA TYR A 200 -11.11 20.66 4.39
C TYR A 200 -10.59 19.66 5.39
N VAL A 201 -10.40 20.10 6.63
CA VAL A 201 -10.10 19.24 7.76
C VAL A 201 -11.20 19.42 8.81
N VAL A 202 -11.82 18.32 9.17
CA VAL A 202 -12.74 18.22 10.29
C VAL A 202 -11.99 17.58 11.46
N SER A 203 -11.87 18.33 12.54
CA SER A 203 -11.22 17.89 13.77
C SER A 203 -12.25 17.43 14.76
N ILE A 204 -12.08 16.24 15.27
CA ILE A 204 -12.92 15.61 16.29
C ILE A 204 -12.11 15.50 17.57
N GLU A 205 -12.57 16.10 18.65
CA GLU A 205 -11.91 16.10 19.96
C GLU A 205 -12.78 15.39 20.99
N VAL A 206 -12.16 14.56 21.82
CA VAL A 206 -12.72 13.98 23.03
C VAL A 206 -12.09 14.67 24.21
N THR A 207 -12.91 15.27 25.06
CA THR A 207 -12.43 16.13 26.16
C THR A 207 -12.46 15.45 27.53
N GLU A 208 -13.25 14.40 27.67
CA GLU A 208 -13.49 13.78 28.99
C GLU A 208 -13.45 12.24 28.92
N GLN A 209 -13.11 11.66 30.06
CA GLN A 209 -13.15 10.22 30.27
C GLN A 209 -14.58 9.77 30.53
N ARG A 210 -14.93 8.59 30.03
CA ARG A 210 -16.25 7.98 30.24
C ARG A 210 -16.15 6.64 30.98
N LYS A 211 -17.26 6.26 31.63
CA LYS A 211 -17.37 4.97 32.32
C LYS A 211 -17.60 3.82 31.36
N GLU A 212 -18.23 4.10 30.24
CA GLU A 212 -18.49 3.15 29.17
C GLU A 212 -17.17 2.71 28.54
N ARG A 213 -17.00 1.42 28.29
CA ARG A 213 -15.80 0.87 27.66
C ARG A 213 -15.55 1.36 26.24
N SER A 214 -16.65 1.61 25.53
CA SER A 214 -16.60 2.10 24.15
C SER A 214 -17.88 2.83 23.79
N ILE A 215 -17.74 3.88 23.02
CA ILE A 215 -18.84 4.63 22.44
C ILE A 215 -18.66 4.63 20.95
N ARG A 216 -19.75 4.44 20.23
CA ARG A 216 -19.84 4.53 18.78
C ARG A 216 -20.67 5.75 18.44
N GLY A 217 -20.31 6.43 17.40
CA GLY A 217 -21.05 7.54 16.84
C GLY A 217 -20.91 7.58 15.35
N GLN A 218 -21.74 8.37 14.70
CA GLN A 218 -21.68 8.67 13.29
C GLN A 218 -21.50 10.16 13.09
N LEU A 219 -20.50 10.54 12.32
CA LEU A 219 -20.29 11.91 11.86
C LEU A 219 -20.95 12.05 10.50
N LYS A 220 -21.91 12.96 10.40
CA LYS A 220 -22.64 13.30 9.18
C LYS A 220 -22.17 14.70 8.75
N ILE A 221 -21.52 14.77 7.60
CA ILE A 221 -20.98 16.01 7.04
C ILE A 221 -21.82 16.36 5.83
N LYS A 222 -22.52 17.48 5.90
CA LYS A 222 -23.32 18.03 4.79
C LYS A 222 -22.43 18.87 3.89
N THR A 223 -22.59 18.73 2.58
CA THR A 223 -21.85 19.49 1.58
C THR A 223 -22.81 20.06 0.54
N ASP A 224 -22.34 21.02 -0.24
CA ASP A 224 -23.06 21.57 -1.41
C ASP A 224 -22.70 20.86 -2.72
N HIS A 225 -21.91 19.75 -2.67
CA HIS A 225 -21.57 18.99 -3.88
C HIS A 225 -22.81 18.31 -4.47
N PRO A 226 -23.13 18.53 -5.78
CA PRO A 226 -24.38 18.03 -6.38
C PRO A 226 -24.53 16.51 -6.31
N ASP A 227 -23.45 15.78 -6.55
CA ASP A 227 -23.45 14.30 -6.56
C ASP A 227 -23.15 13.68 -5.20
N MET A 228 -22.77 14.46 -4.19
CA MET A 228 -22.43 13.96 -2.87
C MET A 228 -22.80 14.97 -1.77
N PRO A 229 -24.12 15.23 -1.58
CA PRO A 229 -24.59 16.22 -0.60
C PRO A 229 -24.32 15.84 0.84
N GLU A 230 -23.94 14.59 1.07
CA GLU A 230 -23.66 14.06 2.41
C GLU A 230 -22.48 13.08 2.39
N VAL A 231 -21.62 13.21 3.37
CA VAL A 231 -20.48 12.32 3.62
C VAL A 231 -20.57 11.81 5.05
N ALA A 232 -20.51 10.51 5.27
CA ALA A 232 -20.61 9.90 6.60
C ALA A 232 -19.30 9.24 7.01
N ALA A 233 -18.92 9.43 8.29
CA ALA A 233 -17.81 8.73 8.91
C ALA A 233 -18.24 8.15 10.25
N ARG A 234 -17.73 6.96 10.60
CA ARG A 234 -17.98 6.35 11.90
C ARG A 234 -16.94 6.84 12.90
N ILE A 235 -17.40 7.17 14.09
CA ILE A 235 -16.53 7.48 15.24
C ILE A 235 -16.56 6.30 16.19
N TYR A 236 -15.40 5.85 16.62
CA TYR A 236 -15.26 4.81 17.61
C TYR A 236 -14.29 5.26 18.69
N ALA A 237 -14.78 5.49 19.91
CA ALA A 237 -13.97 5.89 21.05
C ALA A 237 -13.94 4.76 22.09
N GLN A 238 -12.74 4.33 22.48
CA GLN A 238 -12.52 3.37 23.55
C GLN A 238 -12.05 4.10 24.79
N PHE A 239 -12.67 3.79 25.94
CA PHE A 239 -12.35 4.38 27.25
C PHE A 239 -11.86 3.29 28.22
N GLY A 240 -11.34 3.71 29.33
CA GLY A 240 -10.90 2.86 30.44
C GLY A 240 -9.55 3.30 30.99
N ALA A 241 -9.25 2.92 32.22
CA ALA A 241 -7.96 3.18 32.83
C ALA A 241 -6.83 2.68 31.93
N ALA A 242 -5.74 3.43 31.81
CA ALA A 242 -4.52 2.91 31.22
C ALA A 242 -4.21 1.61 31.97
N ALA A 243 -4.06 0.50 31.25
CA ALA A 243 -3.50 -0.68 31.87
C ALA A 243 -2.16 -0.22 32.48
N ALA A 244 -2.02 -0.34 33.79
CA ALA A 244 -0.74 -0.06 34.44
C ALA A 244 0.30 -0.79 33.61
N LEU A 245 1.32 -0.06 33.14
CA LEU A 245 2.45 -0.69 32.45
C LEU A 245 2.86 -1.87 33.34
N PRO A 246 2.99 -3.09 32.81
CA PRO A 246 3.43 -4.19 33.63
C PRO A 246 4.71 -3.73 34.32
N THR A 247 4.64 -3.59 35.65
CA THR A 247 5.83 -3.32 36.47
C THR A 247 6.87 -4.31 36.00
N PRO A 248 8.11 -3.89 35.67
CA PRO A 248 9.15 -4.83 35.27
C PRO A 248 9.16 -5.91 36.35
N ARG A 249 8.86 -7.15 35.98
CA ARG A 249 8.97 -8.27 36.92
C ARG A 249 10.38 -8.18 37.49
N PRO A 250 10.53 -8.09 38.83
CA PRO A 250 11.87 -8.15 39.40
C PRO A 250 12.51 -9.43 38.87
N ASN A 251 13.67 -9.26 38.27
CA ASN A 251 14.41 -10.35 37.65
C ASN A 251 14.61 -11.42 38.74
N PRO A 252 14.08 -12.65 38.64
CA PRO A 252 14.23 -13.66 39.69
C PRO A 252 15.67 -14.14 39.86
N GLY A 253 16.64 -13.46 39.28
CA GLY A 253 18.06 -13.80 39.27
C GLY A 253 18.94 -13.19 40.37
N THR A 254 18.38 -12.37 41.31
CA THR A 254 19.19 -11.81 42.39
C THR A 254 18.85 -12.48 43.74
N GLN A 255 18.69 -13.80 43.78
CA GLN A 255 18.80 -14.54 45.05
C GLN A 255 20.25 -14.92 45.25
N ASN A 256 20.80 -14.34 46.30
CA ASN A 256 22.05 -14.60 46.98
C ASN A 256 22.71 -15.93 46.62
N ARG A 257 23.70 -15.90 45.72
CA ARG A 257 24.65 -17.01 45.58
C ARG A 257 25.71 -16.84 46.68
N PRO A 258 25.96 -17.80 47.56
CA PRO A 258 27.02 -17.73 48.53
C PRO A 258 28.36 -17.48 47.82
N LYS A 259 29.17 -16.59 48.39
CA LYS A 259 30.55 -16.34 47.95
C LYS A 259 31.36 -17.63 48.05
N GLN A 260 31.59 -18.33 46.96
CA GLN A 260 32.64 -19.37 46.86
C GLN A 260 33.90 -18.71 46.29
N GLY A 261 35.00 -19.04 46.94
CA GLY A 261 36.28 -18.41 46.85
C GLY A 261 36.88 -18.22 45.47
N SER A 262 37.52 -17.11 45.33
CA SER A 262 38.30 -16.68 44.16
C SER A 262 39.56 -17.54 43.99
N SER A 263 39.61 -18.36 42.94
CA SER A 263 40.89 -18.83 42.37
C SER A 263 41.18 -18.01 41.10
N PRO A 264 42.41 -17.54 40.88
CA PRO A 264 42.73 -16.69 39.74
C PRO A 264 42.80 -17.51 38.46
N VAL A 265 41.96 -17.16 37.50
CA VAL A 265 41.98 -17.71 36.14
C VAL A 265 43.11 -16.99 35.38
N LYS A 266 44.12 -17.74 34.94
CA LYS A 266 45.15 -17.29 34.02
C LYS A 266 44.54 -16.89 32.68
N LEU A 267 44.73 -15.63 32.28
CA LEU A 267 44.41 -15.16 30.92
C LEU A 267 45.38 -15.75 29.91
N ASP A 268 44.85 -16.60 29.07
CA ASP A 268 45.58 -17.10 27.89
C ASP A 268 45.51 -16.03 26.76
N LYS A 269 46.63 -15.40 26.52
CA LYS A 269 46.79 -14.38 25.45
C LYS A 269 46.90 -15.09 24.10
N ARG A 270 45.81 -15.20 23.36
CA ARG A 270 45.90 -15.54 21.93
C ARG A 270 46.18 -14.30 21.10
N PRO A 271 47.14 -14.35 20.16
CA PRO A 271 47.47 -13.21 19.31
C PRO A 271 46.38 -12.94 18.28
N ILE A 272 46.09 -11.66 18.10
CA ILE A 272 45.13 -11.14 17.10
C ILE A 272 45.75 -11.33 15.69
N PRO A 273 44.99 -11.92 14.72
CA PRO A 273 45.49 -12.00 13.34
C PRO A 273 45.56 -10.62 12.70
N GLN A 274 46.74 -10.27 12.21
CA GLN A 274 46.93 -9.05 11.43
C GLN A 274 46.32 -9.20 10.04
N THR A 275 45.37 -8.35 9.72
CA THR A 275 44.82 -8.21 8.36
C THR A 275 45.82 -7.52 7.46
N LYS A 276 46.20 -8.18 6.36
CA LYS A 276 47.02 -7.60 5.30
C LYS A 276 46.29 -6.47 4.59
N PRO A 277 46.95 -5.35 4.26
CA PRO A 277 46.34 -4.27 3.51
C PRO A 277 46.07 -4.67 2.06
N VAL A 278 44.85 -4.29 1.60
CA VAL A 278 44.38 -4.48 0.22
C VAL A 278 45.11 -3.48 -0.68
N PRO A 279 45.72 -3.90 -1.81
CA PRO A 279 46.37 -2.98 -2.72
C PRO A 279 45.38 -2.10 -3.48
N ALA A 280 45.69 -0.82 -3.62
CA ALA A 280 44.93 0.18 -4.34
C ALA A 280 44.83 -0.12 -5.85
N PRO A 281 43.70 0.22 -6.52
CA PRO A 281 43.56 0.02 -7.96
C PRO A 281 44.44 0.99 -8.74
N LYS A 282 45.19 0.45 -9.72
CA LYS A 282 45.99 1.23 -10.68
C LYS A 282 45.08 1.96 -11.66
N VAL A 283 45.15 3.28 -11.67
CA VAL A 283 44.54 4.15 -12.67
C VAL A 283 45.41 4.07 -13.95
N LYS A 284 44.78 3.70 -15.08
CA LYS A 284 45.37 3.80 -16.41
C LYS A 284 45.30 5.25 -16.90
N PRO A 285 46.32 5.85 -17.44
CA PRO A 285 46.22 7.15 -18.09
C PRO A 285 45.51 7.02 -19.45
N ALA A 286 44.66 8.01 -19.74
CA ALA A 286 44.03 8.20 -21.04
C ALA A 286 45.10 8.66 -22.06
N GLY A 287 45.12 8.01 -23.20
CA GLY A 287 45.76 8.44 -24.43
C GLY A 287 44.69 8.47 -25.53
#